data_c7d107f721b4a2dbfe583fd58f2de980
#
_entry.id   c7d107f721b4a2dbfe583fd58f2de980
#
_cell.length_a   1.000
_cell.length_b   1.000
_cell.length_c   1.000
_cell.angle_alpha   90.00
_cell.angle_beta   90.00
_cell.angle_gamma   90.00
#
_symmetry.space_group_name_H-M   'P 1'
#
loop_
_entity.id
_entity.type
_entity.pdbx_description
1 polymer ?
#
loop_
_entity_poly.entity_id
_entity_poly.type
_entity_poly.pdbx_seq_one_letter_code
_entity_poly.pdbx_strand_id
1 'polypeptide(L)'
;GYPETAYVTARDGARLRVRYFSPEAEVPFCGHATIATAVALAEAEGPGEFVFETTAGDVRVSARDDGGRIAAGFTSVEPVVRDFHDPARLLGLLGLNADDLDPRMPLAEAFAGNWHPVVAVRTLERFDGFGYDADALRALMDERGWTGTVTVVHVPGEVADGGVVEARNLFPVGDIT
;
A
#
# COMPACT_ATOMS: atom_id res chain seq x y z
N GLY A 1 13.62 -7.39 12.74
CA GLY A 1 13.82 -6.12 12.02
C GLY A 1 12.54 -5.33 11.93
N TYR A 2 12.62 -4.13 11.42
CA TYR A 2 11.42 -3.35 11.09
C TYR A 2 11.07 -3.62 9.62
N PRO A 3 9.77 -3.63 9.26
CA PRO A 3 9.36 -3.89 7.87
C PRO A 3 9.83 -2.79 6.93
N GLU A 4 9.77 -1.51 7.35
CA GLU A 4 10.32 -0.38 6.58
C GLU A 4 11.01 0.63 7.49
N THR A 5 11.89 1.42 6.86
CA THR A 5 12.60 2.53 7.48
C THR A 5 12.45 3.78 6.62
N ALA A 6 12.03 4.91 7.23
CA ALA A 6 12.03 6.21 6.59
C ALA A 6 13.31 6.97 6.93
N TYR A 7 13.94 7.56 5.91
CA TYR A 7 15.10 8.44 6.06
C TYR A 7 14.77 9.85 5.61
N VAL A 8 14.92 10.80 6.51
CA VAL A 8 14.91 12.23 6.17
C VAL A 8 16.30 12.58 5.64
N THR A 9 16.44 12.81 4.34
CA THR A 9 17.72 13.01 3.66
C THR A 9 18.06 14.47 3.41
N ALA A 10 17.06 15.35 3.45
CA ALA A 10 17.23 16.80 3.38
C ALA A 10 16.04 17.50 4.04
N ARG A 11 16.23 18.75 4.46
CA ARG A 11 15.18 19.56 5.06
C ARG A 11 15.37 21.04 4.73
N ASP A 12 14.25 21.70 4.41
CA ASP A 12 14.12 23.13 4.28
C ASP A 12 12.82 23.58 4.97
N GLY A 13 12.93 24.04 6.22
CA GLY A 13 11.81 24.38 7.06
C GLY A 13 10.85 23.19 7.29
N ALA A 14 9.59 23.34 6.83
CA ALA A 14 8.56 22.30 6.89
C ALA A 14 8.60 21.31 5.72
N ARG A 15 9.51 21.49 4.76
CA ARG A 15 9.69 20.62 3.60
C ARG A 15 10.84 19.66 3.84
N LEU A 16 10.56 18.34 3.77
CA LEU A 16 11.52 17.29 4.06
C LEU A 16 11.58 16.32 2.89
N ARG A 17 12.81 15.97 2.45
CA ARG A 17 12.99 14.88 1.50
C ARG A 17 13.06 13.57 2.26
N VAL A 18 12.10 12.67 1.97
CA VAL A 18 11.95 11.41 2.66
C VAL A 18 12.09 10.26 1.68
N ARG A 19 12.90 9.27 2.06
CA ARG A 19 13.08 8.01 1.31
C ARG A 19 12.69 6.85 2.21
N TYR A 20 12.06 5.83 1.63
CA TYR A 20 11.57 4.66 2.34
C TYR A 20 12.26 3.41 1.83
N PHE A 21 12.68 2.56 2.75
CA PHE A 21 13.36 1.31 2.44
C PHE A 21 12.73 0.16 3.20
N SER A 22 12.35 -0.89 2.50
CA SER A 22 12.17 -2.23 3.04
C SER A 22 13.54 -2.91 3.21
N PRO A 23 13.63 -4.10 3.82
CA PRO A 23 14.91 -4.80 3.97
C PRO A 23 15.68 -4.99 2.65
N GLU A 24 14.98 -5.16 1.52
CA GLU A 24 15.61 -5.48 0.24
C GLU A 24 15.47 -4.40 -0.84
N ALA A 25 14.57 -3.44 -0.68
CA ALA A 25 14.28 -2.47 -1.74
C ALA A 25 13.92 -1.09 -1.21
N GLU A 26 14.22 -0.06 -2.01
CA GLU A 26 13.60 1.24 -1.85
C GLU A 26 12.17 1.20 -2.40
N VAL A 27 11.21 1.71 -1.62
CA VAL A 27 9.81 1.85 -2.03
C VAL A 27 9.45 3.32 -2.22
N PRO A 28 8.67 3.66 -3.26
CA PRO A 28 8.35 5.06 -3.58
C PRO A 28 7.60 5.78 -2.45
N PHE A 29 6.75 5.07 -1.71
CA PHE A 29 5.95 5.60 -0.62
C PHE A 29 5.62 4.52 0.40
N CYS A 30 5.58 4.93 1.69
CA CYS A 30 5.14 4.06 2.78
C CYS A 30 4.28 4.84 3.78
N GLY A 31 2.97 4.55 3.83
CA GLY A 31 2.00 5.30 4.63
C GLY A 31 2.29 5.25 6.14
N HIS A 32 2.52 4.07 6.70
CA HIS A 32 2.78 3.95 8.14
C HIS A 32 4.14 4.54 8.56
N ALA A 33 5.17 4.42 7.72
CA ALA A 33 6.44 5.08 7.98
C ALA A 33 6.32 6.62 7.87
N THR A 34 5.45 7.13 6.98
CA THR A 34 5.09 8.56 6.90
C THR A 34 4.46 9.05 8.20
N ILE A 35 3.45 8.32 8.73
CA ILE A 35 2.80 8.65 10.00
C ILE A 35 3.81 8.61 11.15
N ALA A 36 4.62 7.54 11.24
CA ALA A 36 5.62 7.40 12.28
C ALA A 36 6.65 8.55 12.26
N THR A 37 7.11 8.95 11.06
CA THR A 37 8.02 10.09 10.88
C THR A 37 7.37 11.40 11.33
N ALA A 38 6.10 11.63 10.98
CA ALA A 38 5.38 12.84 11.38
C ALA A 38 5.18 12.92 12.90
N VAL A 39 4.85 11.80 13.54
CA VAL A 39 4.72 11.70 14.99
C VAL A 39 6.07 12.00 15.66
N ALA A 40 7.17 11.39 15.21
CA ALA A 40 8.50 11.62 15.77
C ALA A 40 8.95 13.08 15.62
N LEU A 41 8.68 13.72 14.48
CA LEU A 41 8.95 15.15 14.28
C LEU A 41 8.14 16.02 15.23
N ALA A 42 6.84 15.73 15.38
CA ALA A 42 5.97 16.52 16.24
C ALA A 42 6.28 16.32 17.74
N GLU A 43 6.73 15.15 18.16
CA GLU A 43 7.22 14.92 19.52
C GLU A 43 8.51 15.70 19.81
N ALA A 44 9.40 15.85 18.82
CA ALA A 44 10.66 16.55 18.98
C ALA A 44 10.55 18.08 18.87
N GLU A 45 9.66 18.58 18.00
CA GLU A 45 9.65 19.99 17.57
C GLU A 45 8.30 20.69 17.82
N GLY A 46 7.28 19.94 18.21
CA GLY A 46 5.88 20.37 18.33
C GLY A 46 5.03 20.02 17.12
N PRO A 47 3.70 20.01 17.30
CA PRO A 47 2.74 19.79 16.22
C PRO A 47 2.90 20.76 15.07
N GLY A 48 2.60 20.32 13.83
CA GLY A 48 2.76 21.16 12.65
C GLY A 48 2.33 20.49 11.35
N GLU A 49 2.48 21.27 10.28
CA GLU A 49 2.25 20.83 8.91
C GLU A 49 3.60 20.63 8.21
N PHE A 50 3.72 19.53 7.46
CA PHE A 50 4.92 19.18 6.72
C PHE A 50 4.58 18.86 5.27
N VAL A 51 5.57 18.99 4.39
CA VAL A 51 5.53 18.44 3.04
C VAL A 51 6.69 17.45 2.92
N PHE A 52 6.35 16.17 2.69
CA PHE A 52 7.36 15.15 2.43
C PHE A 52 7.52 14.98 0.92
N GLU A 53 8.70 15.39 0.41
CA GLU A 53 9.12 15.08 -0.97
C GLU A 53 9.54 13.61 -1.04
N THR A 54 8.73 12.80 -1.69
CA THR A 54 8.99 11.37 -1.87
C THR A 54 9.23 11.06 -3.34
N THR A 55 9.69 9.86 -3.66
CA THR A 55 9.82 9.43 -5.07
C THR A 55 8.46 9.25 -5.76
N ALA A 56 7.38 9.08 -4.99
CA ALA A 56 6.00 9.05 -5.51
C ALA A 56 5.41 10.45 -5.74
N GLY A 57 6.05 11.51 -5.23
CA GLY A 57 5.59 12.91 -5.28
C GLY A 57 5.52 13.55 -3.90
N ASP A 58 4.96 14.77 -3.86
CA ASP A 58 4.79 15.53 -2.62
C ASP A 58 3.58 15.01 -1.83
N VAL A 59 3.81 14.70 -0.57
CA VAL A 59 2.79 14.24 0.39
C VAL A 59 2.63 15.30 1.47
N ARG A 60 1.42 15.84 1.63
CA ARG A 60 1.09 16.75 2.73
C ARG A 60 0.80 15.97 3.98
N VAL A 61 1.49 16.32 5.06
CA VAL A 61 1.44 15.59 6.34
C VAL A 61 1.12 16.58 7.44
N SER A 62 0.15 16.24 8.28
CA SER A 62 -0.20 17.03 9.46
C SER A 62 0.03 16.23 10.73
N ALA A 63 0.50 16.89 11.78
CA ALA A 63 0.57 16.33 13.11
C ALA A 63 -0.04 17.33 14.12
N ARG A 64 -0.88 16.83 15.02
CA ARG A 64 -1.59 17.63 16.03
C ARG A 64 -1.54 16.96 17.39
N ASP A 65 -1.63 17.75 18.44
CA ASP A 65 -1.88 17.24 19.79
C ASP A 65 -3.37 16.86 19.91
N ASP A 66 -3.61 15.65 20.34
CA ASP A 66 -4.95 15.08 20.59
C ASP A 66 -5.00 14.57 22.04
N GLY A 67 -5.19 15.50 22.98
CA GLY A 67 -5.30 15.18 24.39
C GLY A 67 -4.00 14.64 25.03
N GLY A 68 -2.84 15.16 24.62
CA GLY A 68 -1.51 14.74 25.10
C GLY A 68 -0.91 13.58 24.32
N ARG A 69 -1.52 13.18 23.20
CA ARG A 69 -0.96 12.24 22.22
C ARG A 69 -0.85 12.90 20.87
N ILE A 70 0.23 12.65 20.17
CA ILE A 70 0.34 13.15 18.79
C ILE A 70 -0.48 12.26 17.86
N ALA A 71 -1.41 12.88 17.16
CA ALA A 71 -2.13 12.28 16.04
C ALA A 71 -1.58 12.86 14.73
N ALA A 72 -1.25 11.99 13.76
CA ALA A 72 -0.78 12.41 12.45
C ALA A 72 -1.67 11.88 11.34
N GLY A 73 -1.74 12.63 10.24
CA GLY A 73 -2.47 12.29 9.04
C GLY A 73 -1.73 12.79 7.81
N PHE A 74 -2.02 12.20 6.66
CA PHE A 74 -1.48 12.68 5.38
C PHE A 74 -2.53 12.65 4.28
N THR A 75 -2.34 13.50 3.27
CA THR A 75 -3.04 13.41 1.99
C THR A 75 -2.10 12.78 0.98
N SER A 76 -2.48 11.62 0.46
CA SER A 76 -1.72 10.89 -0.55
C SER A 76 -1.61 11.70 -1.85
N VAL A 77 -0.72 11.27 -2.73
CA VAL A 77 -0.67 11.72 -4.12
C VAL A 77 -1.98 11.39 -4.83
N GLU A 78 -2.24 12.04 -5.97
CA GLU A 78 -3.45 11.80 -6.78
C GLU A 78 -3.59 10.31 -7.11
N PRO A 79 -4.71 9.68 -6.77
CA PRO A 79 -4.91 8.27 -7.06
C PRO A 79 -5.20 8.04 -8.53
N VAL A 80 -4.72 6.91 -9.06
CA VAL A 80 -4.99 6.47 -10.42
C VAL A 80 -5.48 5.03 -10.38
N VAL A 81 -6.50 4.72 -11.17
CA VAL A 81 -6.97 3.35 -11.39
C VAL A 81 -6.93 3.06 -12.88
N ARG A 82 -6.40 1.92 -13.26
CA ARG A 82 -6.38 1.46 -14.66
C ARG A 82 -6.83 0.01 -14.76
N ASP A 83 -7.34 -0.34 -15.93
CA ASP A 83 -7.75 -1.70 -16.23
C ASP A 83 -6.56 -2.65 -16.15
N PHE A 84 -6.80 -3.84 -15.63
CA PHE A 84 -5.79 -4.88 -15.56
C PHE A 84 -5.73 -5.66 -16.88
N HIS A 85 -4.55 -5.71 -17.48
CA HIS A 85 -4.33 -6.45 -18.73
C HIS A 85 -3.70 -7.82 -18.45
N ASP A 86 -4.23 -8.87 -19.12
CA ASP A 86 -3.74 -10.25 -19.02
C ASP A 86 -3.69 -10.79 -17.57
N PRO A 87 -4.86 -11.02 -16.96
CA PRO A 87 -4.94 -11.47 -15.57
C PRO A 87 -4.51 -12.92 -15.35
N ALA A 88 -4.45 -13.74 -16.40
CA ALA A 88 -4.31 -15.19 -16.27
C ALA A 88 -3.05 -15.60 -15.48
N ARG A 89 -1.94 -14.92 -15.70
CA ARG A 89 -0.68 -15.20 -14.99
C ARG A 89 -0.77 -14.88 -13.50
N LEU A 90 -1.30 -13.71 -13.13
CA LEU A 90 -1.48 -13.33 -11.73
C LEU A 90 -2.43 -14.30 -11.03
N LEU A 91 -3.59 -14.55 -11.63
CA LEU A 91 -4.59 -15.45 -11.06
C LEU A 91 -4.02 -16.87 -10.89
N GLY A 92 -3.29 -17.38 -11.88
CA GLY A 92 -2.64 -18.69 -11.79
C GLY A 92 -1.62 -18.77 -10.64
N LEU A 93 -0.83 -17.72 -10.40
CA LEU A 93 0.09 -17.66 -9.27
C LEU A 93 -0.61 -17.62 -7.91
N LEU A 94 -1.83 -17.11 -7.85
CA LEU A 94 -2.67 -17.10 -6.64
C LEU A 94 -3.52 -18.38 -6.48
N GLY A 95 -3.43 -19.34 -7.41
CA GLY A 95 -4.30 -20.53 -7.43
C GLY A 95 -5.76 -20.18 -7.69
N LEU A 96 -5.99 -19.07 -8.38
CA LEU A 96 -7.32 -18.54 -8.75
C LEU A 96 -7.53 -18.62 -10.26
N ASN A 97 -8.78 -18.48 -10.67
CA ASN A 97 -9.18 -18.34 -12.07
C ASN A 97 -10.25 -17.25 -12.23
N ALA A 98 -10.68 -16.98 -13.45
CA ALA A 98 -11.64 -15.90 -13.72
C ALA A 98 -13.01 -16.09 -13.04
N ASP A 99 -13.45 -17.32 -12.82
CA ASP A 99 -14.74 -17.62 -12.18
C ASP A 99 -14.70 -17.35 -10.66
N ASP A 100 -13.51 -17.24 -10.06
CA ASP A 100 -13.32 -16.92 -8.65
C ASP A 100 -13.45 -15.42 -8.39
N LEU A 101 -13.37 -14.58 -9.42
CA LEU A 101 -13.44 -13.12 -9.28
C LEU A 101 -14.86 -12.64 -8.94
N ASP A 102 -14.93 -11.58 -8.16
CA ASP A 102 -16.18 -10.89 -7.87
C ASP A 102 -16.56 -9.96 -9.05
N PRO A 103 -17.67 -10.24 -9.77
CA PRO A 103 -18.06 -9.44 -10.92
C PRO A 103 -18.47 -8.01 -10.57
N ARG A 104 -18.70 -7.71 -9.29
CA ARG A 104 -19.01 -6.35 -8.80
C ARG A 104 -17.76 -5.46 -8.74
N MET A 105 -16.58 -6.08 -8.64
CA MET A 105 -15.29 -5.39 -8.48
C MET A 105 -14.31 -5.95 -9.52
N PRO A 106 -14.21 -5.35 -10.71
CA PRO A 106 -13.30 -5.82 -11.73
C PRO A 106 -11.84 -5.74 -11.25
N LEU A 107 -11.03 -6.68 -11.70
CA LEU A 107 -9.59 -6.67 -11.45
C LEU A 107 -8.99 -5.38 -12.02
N ALA A 108 -8.26 -4.66 -11.19
CA ALA A 108 -7.67 -3.36 -11.54
C ALA A 108 -6.27 -3.19 -10.96
N GLU A 109 -5.51 -2.27 -11.50
CA GLU A 109 -4.30 -1.75 -10.90
C GLU A 109 -4.58 -0.35 -10.33
N ALA A 110 -4.34 -0.18 -9.03
CA ALA A 110 -4.54 1.08 -8.32
C ALA A 110 -3.20 1.69 -7.91
N PHE A 111 -3.08 3.01 -8.04
CA PHE A 111 -1.93 3.79 -7.59
C PHE A 111 -2.35 4.80 -6.53
N ALA A 112 -1.63 4.80 -5.42
CA ALA A 112 -1.73 5.82 -4.37
C ALA A 112 -0.33 6.04 -3.73
N GLY A 113 0.68 6.25 -4.60
CA GLY A 113 2.09 6.29 -4.21
C GLY A 113 2.87 5.04 -4.62
N ASN A 114 2.20 3.89 -4.68
CA ASN A 114 2.69 2.64 -5.26
C ASN A 114 1.63 2.04 -6.16
N TRP A 115 2.03 1.17 -7.10
CA TRP A 115 1.09 0.39 -7.89
C TRP A 115 0.70 -0.90 -7.16
N HIS A 116 -0.60 -1.12 -7.03
CA HIS A 116 -1.20 -2.28 -6.38
C HIS A 116 -2.19 -2.95 -7.32
N PRO A 117 -1.95 -4.19 -7.79
CA PRO A 117 -3.03 -4.99 -8.34
C PRO A 117 -4.03 -5.33 -7.23
N VAL A 118 -5.31 -5.13 -7.50
CA VAL A 118 -6.41 -5.43 -6.57
C VAL A 118 -7.26 -6.55 -7.15
N VAL A 119 -7.30 -7.68 -6.47
CA VAL A 119 -8.01 -8.91 -6.86
C VAL A 119 -9.18 -9.13 -5.91
N ALA A 120 -10.40 -8.87 -6.36
CA ALA A 120 -11.58 -9.14 -5.57
C ALA A 120 -12.05 -10.58 -5.83
N VAL A 121 -12.15 -11.39 -4.76
CA VAL A 121 -12.66 -12.78 -4.85
C VAL A 121 -14.09 -12.85 -4.34
N ARG A 122 -14.89 -13.67 -5.05
CA ARG A 122 -16.33 -13.78 -4.87
C ARG A 122 -16.73 -14.36 -3.52
N THR A 123 -15.99 -15.34 -3.02
CA THR A 123 -16.38 -16.10 -1.82
C THR A 123 -15.29 -16.08 -0.76
N LEU A 124 -15.69 -16.12 0.51
CA LEU A 124 -14.78 -16.23 1.64
C LEU A 124 -13.94 -17.52 1.57
N GLU A 125 -14.50 -18.63 1.09
CA GLU A 125 -13.78 -19.87 0.90
C GLU A 125 -12.57 -19.70 -0.04
N ARG A 126 -12.75 -18.99 -1.16
CA ARG A 126 -11.65 -18.72 -2.11
C ARG A 126 -10.65 -17.72 -1.54
N PHE A 127 -11.13 -16.73 -0.76
CA PHE A 127 -10.27 -15.79 -0.04
C PHE A 127 -9.42 -16.50 1.03
N ASP A 128 -9.98 -17.45 1.76
CA ASP A 128 -9.24 -18.19 2.78
C ASP A 128 -8.32 -19.26 2.19
N GLY A 129 -8.68 -19.81 1.04
CA GLY A 129 -8.01 -20.94 0.41
C GLY A 129 -6.99 -20.60 -0.67
N PHE A 130 -6.81 -19.32 -1.07
CA PHE A 130 -5.79 -18.99 -2.05
C PHE A 130 -4.38 -19.11 -1.45
N GLY A 131 -3.42 -19.44 -2.31
CA GLY A 131 -2.02 -19.51 -1.93
C GLY A 131 -1.14 -18.98 -3.06
N TYR A 132 0.13 -18.70 -2.79
CA TYR A 132 1.05 -18.20 -3.81
C TYR A 132 2.47 -18.67 -3.56
N ASP A 133 3.26 -18.73 -4.64
CA ASP A 133 4.71 -18.86 -4.60
C ASP A 133 5.33 -17.47 -4.54
N ALA A 134 6.06 -17.17 -3.46
CA ALA A 134 6.61 -15.84 -3.20
C ALA A 134 7.62 -15.41 -4.28
N ASP A 135 8.51 -16.32 -4.72
CA ASP A 135 9.53 -16.01 -5.72
C ASP A 135 8.90 -15.75 -7.10
N ALA A 136 7.91 -16.55 -7.48
CA ALA A 136 7.21 -16.38 -8.74
C ALA A 136 6.34 -15.10 -8.75
N LEU A 137 5.71 -14.76 -7.62
CA LEU A 137 4.95 -13.53 -7.50
C LEU A 137 5.88 -12.31 -7.52
N ARG A 138 7.01 -12.35 -6.82
CA ARG A 138 8.06 -11.32 -6.87
C ARG A 138 8.52 -11.06 -8.30
N ALA A 139 8.85 -12.11 -9.04
CA ALA A 139 9.27 -11.97 -10.43
C ALA A 139 8.23 -11.29 -11.32
N LEU A 140 6.94 -11.59 -11.11
CA LEU A 140 5.84 -10.91 -11.81
C LEU A 140 5.73 -9.44 -11.39
N MET A 141 5.85 -9.14 -10.11
CA MET A 141 5.78 -7.76 -9.59
C MET A 141 6.92 -6.90 -10.15
N ASP A 142 8.15 -7.43 -10.20
CA ASP A 142 9.31 -6.75 -10.78
C ASP A 142 9.11 -6.49 -12.28
N GLU A 143 8.63 -7.47 -13.04
CA GLU A 143 8.34 -7.35 -14.47
C GLU A 143 7.28 -6.28 -14.76
N ARG A 144 6.25 -6.17 -13.91
CA ARG A 144 5.13 -5.24 -14.07
C ARG A 144 5.38 -3.87 -13.45
N GLY A 145 6.46 -3.70 -12.69
CA GLY A 145 6.77 -2.49 -11.96
C GLY A 145 5.79 -2.22 -10.82
N TRP A 146 5.25 -3.26 -10.19
CA TRP A 146 4.38 -3.12 -9.02
C TRP A 146 5.24 -2.96 -7.76
N THR A 147 5.33 -1.73 -7.29
CA THR A 147 6.12 -1.36 -6.12
C THR A 147 5.35 -1.45 -4.79
N GLY A 148 4.04 -1.67 -4.88
CA GLY A 148 3.17 -1.89 -3.74
C GLY A 148 2.90 -3.38 -3.51
N THR A 149 1.79 -3.69 -2.84
CA THR A 149 1.34 -5.05 -2.56
C THR A 149 0.42 -5.59 -3.65
N VAL A 150 0.39 -6.90 -3.87
CA VAL A 150 -0.77 -7.54 -4.49
C VAL A 150 -1.84 -7.67 -3.41
N THR A 151 -2.97 -6.99 -3.60
CA THR A 151 -4.04 -6.93 -2.61
C THR A 151 -5.20 -7.84 -3.04
N VAL A 152 -5.44 -8.89 -2.27
CA VAL A 152 -6.60 -9.76 -2.46
C VAL A 152 -7.67 -9.34 -1.46
N VAL A 153 -8.90 -9.14 -1.94
CA VAL A 153 -10.02 -8.71 -1.10
C VAL A 153 -11.23 -9.62 -1.25
N HIS A 154 -11.99 -9.72 -0.17
CA HIS A 154 -13.35 -10.27 -0.18
C HIS A 154 -14.31 -9.28 0.48
N VAL A 155 -15.40 -8.98 -0.22
CA VAL A 155 -16.43 -8.04 0.26
C VAL A 155 -17.74 -8.82 0.48
N PRO A 156 -18.08 -9.15 1.73
CA PRO A 156 -19.37 -9.76 2.04
C PRO A 156 -20.50 -8.73 1.90
N GLY A 157 -21.58 -9.09 1.20
CA GLY A 157 -22.75 -8.21 1.02
C GLY A 157 -22.55 -7.12 -0.03
N GLU A 158 -23.32 -6.05 0.07
CA GLU A 158 -23.26 -4.91 -0.84
C GLU A 158 -22.11 -3.97 -0.44
N VAL A 159 -21.31 -3.52 -1.41
CA VAL A 159 -20.18 -2.60 -1.18
C VAL A 159 -20.64 -1.26 -0.58
N ALA A 160 -21.87 -0.85 -0.93
CA ALA A 160 -22.45 0.42 -0.46
C ALA A 160 -22.90 0.41 1.02
N ASP A 161 -23.04 -0.75 1.63
CA ASP A 161 -23.58 -0.88 3.01
C ASP A 161 -22.55 -0.64 4.12
N GLY A 162 -21.34 -0.22 3.77
CA GLY A 162 -20.26 0.02 4.74
C GLY A 162 -19.82 -1.24 5.49
N GLY A 163 -19.96 -2.39 4.86
CA GLY A 163 -19.56 -3.69 5.41
C GLY A 163 -18.04 -3.81 5.60
N VAL A 164 -17.66 -4.79 6.40
CA VAL A 164 -16.24 -5.13 6.60
C VAL A 164 -15.69 -5.74 5.32
N VAL A 165 -14.54 -5.24 4.86
CA VAL A 165 -13.78 -5.80 3.75
C VAL A 165 -12.65 -6.63 4.34
N GLU A 166 -12.60 -7.90 3.99
CA GLU A 166 -11.45 -8.76 4.26
C GLU A 166 -10.37 -8.47 3.24
N ALA A 167 -9.13 -8.26 3.68
CA ALA A 167 -8.01 -7.96 2.79
C ALA A 167 -6.74 -8.68 3.22
N ARG A 168 -5.99 -9.19 2.24
CA ARG A 168 -4.63 -9.71 2.42
C ARG A 168 -3.70 -8.99 1.44
N ASN A 169 -2.62 -8.45 1.99
CA ASN A 169 -1.60 -7.74 1.23
C ASN A 169 -0.36 -8.63 1.09
N LEU A 170 -0.04 -9.04 -0.13
CA LEU A 170 1.10 -9.87 -0.45
C LEU A 170 2.26 -8.97 -0.87
N PHE A 171 3.38 -9.04 -0.16
CA PHE A 171 4.54 -8.18 -0.41
C PHE A 171 5.87 -8.96 -0.44
N PRO A 172 6.05 -9.91 -1.38
CA PRO A 172 7.27 -10.69 -1.49
C PRO A 172 8.51 -9.86 -1.85
N VAL A 173 8.33 -8.68 -2.46
CA VAL A 173 9.42 -7.74 -2.82
C VAL A 173 10.11 -7.18 -1.57
N GLY A 174 9.40 -7.07 -0.44
CA GLY A 174 9.92 -6.54 0.80
C GLY A 174 10.44 -7.60 1.78
N ASP A 175 10.44 -8.89 1.40
CA ASP A 175 10.70 -10.03 2.29
C ASP A 175 9.83 -10.00 3.57
N ILE A 176 8.59 -9.55 3.38
CA ILE A 176 7.57 -9.49 4.43
C ILE A 176 6.45 -10.46 4.04
N THR A 177 6.30 -11.48 4.83
CA THR A 177 5.26 -12.52 4.68
C THR A 177 4.27 -12.48 5.84
#